data_0e5c4771fea2b0b4a37e32f7d05bbb98
#
_entry.id   0e5c4771fea2b0b4a37e32f7d05bbb98
#
_cell.length_a   1.000
_cell.length_b   1.000
_cell.length_c   1.000
_cell.angle_alpha   90.00
_cell.angle_beta   90.00
_cell.angle_gamma   90.00
#
_symmetry.space_group_name_H-M   'P 1'
#
loop_
_entity.id
_entity.type
_entity.pdbx_description
1 polymer ?
#
loop_
_entity_poly.entity_id
_entity_poly.type
_entity_poly.pdbx_seq_one_letter_code
_entity_poly.pdbx_strand_id
1 'polypeptide(L)'
;IIRGLVGSEMCIRDSNTTPITNEVICKVPRSNEKDIDFALDAAHAAFPTWGKTSITERSNILNKIADKIEQNLNLLAVAECLDNGKPIRECMAADLPLVVDHWRYFAGVIRAEEGSVAEISNNEYSYHIPEPLGVVGQIIPWNFPLLMATWKLAPALAAGNCVVLKPAEQTPASIMLLMELIGDL
;
A
#
# COMPACT_ATOMS: atom_id res chain seq x y z
N ILE A 1 7.09 -2.24 -9.54
CA ILE A 1 5.73 -1.70 -9.40
C ILE A 1 5.69 -0.46 -8.52
N ILE A 2 6.51 -0.34 -7.53
CA ILE A 2 6.50 0.81 -6.62
C ILE A 2 7.96 1.24 -6.40
N ARG A 3 8.52 2.00 -7.29
CA ARG A 3 9.68 2.80 -6.92
C ARG A 3 9.13 4.01 -6.18
N GLY A 4 8.99 3.88 -4.87
CA GLY A 4 8.63 4.99 -4.00
C GLY A 4 9.63 6.13 -4.17
N LEU A 5 9.22 7.33 -3.84
CA LEU A 5 10.03 8.54 -3.74
C LEU A 5 11.11 8.45 -2.62
N VAL A 6 11.59 7.25 -2.31
CA VAL A 6 12.70 7.03 -1.40
C VAL A 6 13.96 7.45 -2.15
N GLY A 7 14.36 8.71 -2.00
CA GLY A 7 15.62 9.18 -2.54
C GLY A 7 15.56 10.24 -3.64
N SER A 8 14.42 10.91 -3.84
CA SER A 8 14.45 12.13 -4.64
C SER A 8 15.38 13.17 -3.99
N GLU A 9 16.03 13.97 -4.80
CA GLU A 9 16.98 15.03 -4.40
C GLU A 9 16.32 16.18 -3.61
N MET A 10 15.30 15.87 -2.80
CA MET A 10 14.55 16.86 -2.03
C MET A 10 15.42 17.47 -0.94
N CYS A 11 15.67 18.76 -1.05
CA CYS A 11 16.53 19.52 -0.15
C CYS A 11 15.98 19.68 1.27
N ILE A 12 14.68 19.46 1.50
CA ILE A 12 14.04 19.66 2.81
C ILE A 12 13.66 18.31 3.38
N ARG A 13 14.19 17.98 4.55
CA ARG A 13 13.85 16.78 5.32
C ARG A 13 13.41 17.16 6.70
N ASP A 14 12.25 16.67 7.12
CA ASP A 14 11.78 16.77 8.49
C ASP A 14 12.33 15.61 9.34
N SER A 15 12.51 15.86 10.62
CA SER A 15 12.89 14.84 11.58
C SER A 15 11.65 14.11 12.05
N ASN A 16 11.63 12.80 11.90
CA ASN A 16 10.64 11.93 12.53
C ASN A 16 11.15 11.54 13.92
N THR A 17 10.34 11.79 14.94
CA THR A 17 10.70 11.58 16.35
C THR A 17 9.82 10.51 16.97
N THR A 18 10.42 9.61 17.74
CA THR A 18 9.63 8.65 18.51
C THR A 18 8.90 9.32 19.66
N PRO A 19 7.61 9.05 19.88
CA PRO A 19 6.88 9.57 21.03
C PRO A 19 7.32 8.92 22.36
N ILE A 20 8.15 7.86 22.33
CA ILE A 20 8.63 7.15 23.51
C ILE A 20 9.70 7.96 24.26
N THR A 21 10.69 8.49 23.51
CA THR A 21 11.83 9.22 24.10
C THR A 21 12.00 10.64 23.59
N ASN A 22 11.22 11.07 22.58
CA ASN A 22 11.39 12.31 21.82
C ASN A 22 12.71 12.39 21.02
N GLU A 23 13.38 11.27 20.81
CA GLU A 23 14.57 11.21 19.98
C GLU A 23 14.22 11.08 18.49
N VAL A 24 15.09 11.63 17.66
CA VAL A 24 14.95 11.51 16.20
C VAL A 24 15.32 10.09 15.78
N ILE A 25 14.38 9.37 15.14
CA ILE A 25 14.59 8.02 14.61
C ILE A 25 14.99 8.01 13.14
N CYS A 26 14.47 8.93 12.35
CA CYS A 26 14.83 9.05 10.94
C CYS A 26 14.53 10.46 10.41
N LYS A 27 14.99 10.71 9.19
CA LYS A 27 14.64 11.91 8.43
C LYS A 27 13.76 11.50 7.25
N VAL A 28 12.64 12.19 7.09
CA VAL A 28 11.67 11.94 6.02
C VAL A 28 11.59 13.13 5.08
N PRO A 29 11.30 12.91 3.80
CA PRO A 29 11.11 13.99 2.85
C PRO A 29 9.89 14.85 3.24
N ARG A 30 10.03 16.16 3.19
CA ARG A 30 8.90 17.09 3.24
C ARG A 30 8.46 17.40 1.81
N SER A 31 7.50 16.64 1.33
CA SER A 31 7.02 16.71 -0.05
C SER A 31 6.25 18.00 -0.32
N ASN A 32 6.33 18.48 -1.54
CA ASN A 32 5.60 19.62 -2.07
C ASN A 32 4.82 19.22 -3.35
N GLU A 33 4.20 20.20 -4.00
CA GLU A 33 3.38 19.98 -5.20
C GLU A 33 4.12 19.24 -6.32
N LYS A 34 5.40 19.58 -6.57
CA LYS A 34 6.22 18.92 -7.60
C LYS A 34 6.48 17.44 -7.31
N ASP A 35 6.60 17.09 -6.04
CA ASP A 35 6.80 15.71 -5.61
C ASP A 35 5.52 14.89 -5.82
N ILE A 36 4.36 15.51 -5.62
CA ILE A 36 3.06 14.89 -5.91
C ILE A 36 2.88 14.71 -7.40
N ASP A 37 3.20 15.71 -8.21
CA ASP A 37 3.16 15.60 -9.67
C ASP A 37 4.06 14.47 -10.17
N PHE A 38 5.29 14.38 -9.65
CA PHE A 38 6.21 13.30 -9.99
C PHE A 38 5.66 11.92 -9.60
N ALA A 39 5.03 11.78 -8.43
CA ALA A 39 4.42 10.53 -8.00
C ALA A 39 3.21 10.15 -8.87
N LEU A 40 2.39 11.13 -9.24
CA LEU A 40 1.26 10.93 -10.15
C LEU A 40 1.73 10.52 -11.55
N ASP A 41 2.75 11.19 -12.09
CA ASP A 41 3.32 10.85 -13.40
C ASP A 41 3.85 9.41 -13.41
N ALA A 42 4.56 9.00 -12.36
CA ALA A 42 5.06 7.64 -12.21
C ALA A 42 3.92 6.61 -12.13
N ALA A 43 2.86 6.91 -11.39
CA ALA A 43 1.70 6.05 -11.28
C ALA A 43 0.92 5.95 -12.60
N HIS A 44 0.75 7.07 -13.32
CA HIS A 44 0.13 7.09 -14.65
C HIS A 44 0.97 6.34 -15.70
N ALA A 45 2.28 6.44 -15.63
CA ALA A 45 3.17 5.68 -16.51
C ALA A 45 3.11 4.16 -16.26
N ALA A 46 2.89 3.73 -15.02
CA ALA A 46 2.78 2.32 -14.64
C ALA A 46 1.41 1.71 -14.97
N PHE A 47 0.34 2.50 -14.91
CA PHE A 47 -1.03 2.02 -15.03
C PHE A 47 -1.34 1.24 -16.32
N PRO A 48 -0.89 1.65 -17.53
CA PRO A 48 -1.19 0.92 -18.76
C PRO A 48 -0.70 -0.54 -18.78
N THR A 49 0.34 -0.83 -18.00
CA THR A 49 0.87 -2.18 -17.82
C THR A 49 0.19 -2.90 -16.67
N TRP A 50 0.16 -2.27 -15.49
CA TRP A 50 -0.42 -2.86 -14.28
C TRP A 50 -1.91 -3.16 -14.42
N GLY A 51 -2.69 -2.22 -14.94
CA GLY A 51 -4.14 -2.36 -15.10
C GLY A 51 -4.56 -3.48 -16.08
N LYS A 52 -3.62 -3.95 -16.92
CA LYS A 52 -3.83 -5.06 -17.87
C LYS A 52 -3.30 -6.41 -17.38
N THR A 53 -2.66 -6.45 -16.21
CA THR A 53 -2.21 -7.73 -15.64
C THR A 53 -3.40 -8.63 -15.34
N SER A 54 -3.20 -9.94 -15.47
CA SER A 54 -4.23 -10.90 -15.14
C SER A 54 -4.56 -10.91 -13.64
N ILE A 55 -5.78 -11.29 -13.30
CA ILE A 55 -6.21 -11.51 -11.91
C ILE A 55 -5.23 -12.45 -11.19
N THR A 56 -4.81 -13.53 -11.84
CA THR A 56 -3.87 -14.50 -11.29
C THR A 56 -2.52 -13.86 -10.97
N GLU A 57 -2.01 -13.02 -11.84
CA GLU A 57 -0.73 -12.34 -11.65
C GLU A 57 -0.80 -11.35 -10.48
N ARG A 58 -1.84 -10.53 -10.41
CA ARG A 58 -2.08 -9.61 -9.27
C ARG A 58 -2.21 -10.38 -7.96
N SER A 59 -3.01 -11.44 -7.93
CA SER A 59 -3.15 -12.33 -6.76
C SER A 59 -1.80 -12.87 -6.28
N ASN A 60 -0.95 -13.33 -7.21
CA ASN A 60 0.37 -13.85 -6.87
C ASN A 60 1.30 -12.75 -6.30
N ILE A 61 1.25 -11.53 -6.85
CA ILE A 61 2.02 -10.40 -6.33
C ILE A 61 1.57 -10.01 -4.92
N LEU A 62 0.26 -9.94 -4.67
CA LEU A 62 -0.26 -9.66 -3.33
C LEU A 62 0.18 -10.71 -2.29
N ASN A 63 0.18 -11.99 -2.66
CA ASN A 63 0.71 -13.05 -1.80
C ASN A 63 2.21 -12.88 -1.53
N LYS A 64 3.01 -12.52 -2.55
CA LYS A 64 4.44 -12.23 -2.35
C LYS A 64 4.66 -11.04 -1.40
N ILE A 65 3.82 -10.02 -1.48
CA ILE A 65 3.86 -8.90 -0.51
C ILE A 65 3.58 -9.42 0.90
N ALA A 66 2.53 -10.23 1.08
CA ALA A 66 2.22 -10.86 2.37
C ALA A 66 3.40 -11.68 2.91
N ASP A 67 4.04 -12.48 2.05
CA ASP A 67 5.19 -13.31 2.43
C ASP A 67 6.40 -12.44 2.86
N LYS A 68 6.67 -11.34 2.15
CA LYS A 68 7.73 -10.38 2.53
C LYS A 68 7.45 -9.74 3.88
N ILE A 69 6.21 -9.37 4.16
CA ILE A 69 5.80 -8.81 5.46
C ILE A 69 5.97 -9.87 6.56
N GLU A 70 5.47 -11.08 6.34
CA GLU A 70 5.54 -12.18 7.30
C GLU A 70 6.98 -12.57 7.65
N GLN A 71 7.89 -12.57 6.67
CA GLN A 71 9.31 -12.81 6.87
C GLN A 71 10.02 -11.69 7.66
N ASN A 72 9.43 -10.50 7.73
CA ASN A 72 10.02 -9.32 8.36
C ASN A 72 9.17 -8.78 9.54
N LEU A 73 8.30 -9.59 10.14
CA LEU A 73 7.38 -9.17 11.22
C LEU A 73 8.09 -8.44 12.36
N ASN A 74 9.20 -8.98 12.86
CA ASN A 74 9.93 -8.36 13.96
C ASN A 74 10.47 -6.97 13.59
N LEU A 75 11.02 -6.81 12.41
CA LEU A 75 11.55 -5.55 11.91
C LEU A 75 10.45 -4.50 11.77
N LEU A 76 9.33 -4.89 11.17
CA LEU A 76 8.15 -4.02 11.00
C LEU A 76 7.50 -3.67 12.34
N ALA A 77 7.45 -4.62 13.30
CA ALA A 77 6.93 -4.37 14.64
C ALA A 77 7.77 -3.34 15.40
N VAL A 78 9.09 -3.43 15.30
CA VAL A 78 9.98 -2.45 15.90
C VAL A 78 9.80 -1.07 15.26
N ALA A 79 9.69 -1.01 13.93
CA ALA A 79 9.42 0.25 13.23
C ALA A 79 8.09 0.88 13.66
N GLU A 80 6.99 0.11 13.73
CA GLU A 80 5.69 0.57 14.23
C GLU A 80 5.77 1.06 15.67
N CYS A 81 6.45 0.30 16.55
CA CYS A 81 6.61 0.64 17.95
C CYS A 81 7.37 1.96 18.14
N LEU A 82 8.48 2.13 17.44
CA LEU A 82 9.30 3.35 17.52
C LEU A 82 8.57 4.57 16.95
N ASP A 83 7.85 4.38 15.85
CA ASP A 83 7.22 5.44 15.09
C ASP A 83 5.91 5.93 15.75
N ASN A 84 5.07 4.99 16.21
CA ASN A 84 3.75 5.24 16.77
C ASN A 84 3.74 5.30 18.32
N GLY A 85 4.71 4.67 18.98
CA GLY A 85 4.72 4.49 20.43
C GLY A 85 3.85 3.35 20.95
N LYS A 86 3.24 2.56 20.07
CA LYS A 86 2.42 1.40 20.43
C LYS A 86 3.30 0.30 21.04
N PRO A 87 2.85 -0.42 22.09
CA PRO A 87 3.61 -1.53 22.64
C PRO A 87 3.89 -2.61 21.57
N ILE A 88 5.13 -3.08 21.51
CA ILE A 88 5.55 -4.10 20.53
C ILE A 88 4.70 -5.37 20.60
N ARG A 89 4.21 -5.70 21.78
CA ARG A 89 3.29 -6.83 22.01
C ARG A 89 2.01 -6.67 21.19
N GLU A 90 1.44 -5.47 21.13
CA GLU A 90 0.22 -5.19 20.36
C GLU A 90 0.51 -5.24 18.85
N CYS A 91 1.63 -4.70 18.41
CA CYS A 91 2.05 -4.78 17.02
C CYS A 91 2.20 -6.24 16.56
N MET A 92 2.83 -7.09 17.37
CA MET A 92 3.07 -8.50 17.05
C MET A 92 1.84 -9.40 17.21
N ALA A 93 0.95 -9.11 18.16
CA ALA A 93 -0.19 -9.98 18.46
C ALA A 93 -1.44 -9.61 17.64
N ALA A 94 -1.57 -8.38 17.18
CA ALA A 94 -2.75 -7.88 16.49
C ALA A 94 -2.45 -7.24 15.13
N ASP A 95 -1.69 -6.15 15.10
CA ASP A 95 -1.59 -5.31 13.90
C ASP A 95 -0.95 -6.05 12.72
N LEU A 96 0.24 -6.61 12.92
CA LEU A 96 0.99 -7.26 11.84
C LEU A 96 0.38 -8.57 11.34
N PRO A 97 -0.17 -9.45 12.21
CA PRO A 97 -0.94 -10.60 11.72
C PRO A 97 -2.13 -10.19 10.84
N LEU A 98 -2.86 -9.11 11.21
CA LEU A 98 -3.95 -8.57 10.39
C LEU A 98 -3.44 -7.97 9.08
N VAL A 99 -2.27 -7.33 9.07
CA VAL A 99 -1.64 -6.84 7.84
C VAL A 99 -1.43 -8.00 6.86
N VAL A 100 -0.79 -9.09 7.30
CA VAL A 100 -0.55 -10.29 6.46
C VAL A 100 -1.86 -10.90 5.98
N ASP A 101 -2.82 -11.08 6.90
CA ASP A 101 -4.14 -11.66 6.60
C ASP A 101 -4.88 -10.86 5.53
N HIS A 102 -4.91 -9.53 5.62
CA HIS A 102 -5.61 -8.69 4.64
C HIS A 102 -4.97 -8.73 3.25
N TRP A 103 -3.64 -8.76 3.15
CA TRP A 103 -2.99 -8.96 1.85
C TRP A 103 -3.39 -10.30 1.24
N ARG A 104 -3.39 -11.39 2.02
CA ARG A 104 -3.81 -12.71 1.57
C ARG A 104 -5.30 -12.78 1.25
N TYR A 105 -6.14 -12.09 2.05
CA TYR A 105 -7.59 -11.99 1.80
C TYR A 105 -7.86 -11.39 0.42
N PHE A 106 -7.28 -10.22 0.10
CA PHE A 106 -7.49 -9.58 -1.20
C PHE A 106 -6.83 -10.34 -2.36
N ALA A 107 -5.74 -11.05 -2.12
CA ALA A 107 -5.17 -11.97 -3.10
C ALA A 107 -6.12 -13.13 -3.43
N GLY A 108 -6.89 -13.61 -2.44
CA GLY A 108 -7.89 -14.65 -2.62
C GLY A 108 -9.17 -14.13 -3.25
N VAL A 109 -9.75 -13.07 -2.70
CA VAL A 109 -11.08 -12.57 -3.10
C VAL A 109 -11.12 -12.11 -4.55
N ILE A 110 -10.04 -11.50 -5.06
CA ILE A 110 -10.02 -11.07 -6.46
C ILE A 110 -10.14 -12.21 -7.46
N ARG A 111 -9.72 -13.43 -7.07
CA ARG A 111 -9.85 -14.64 -7.92
C ARG A 111 -11.28 -15.15 -7.99
N ALA A 112 -12.14 -14.72 -7.09
CA ALA A 112 -13.56 -15.08 -7.02
C ALA A 112 -14.48 -13.94 -7.49
N GLU A 113 -13.91 -12.79 -7.90
CA GLU A 113 -14.69 -11.67 -8.42
C GLU A 113 -15.25 -12.01 -9.79
N GLU A 114 -16.56 -11.86 -9.93
CA GLU A 114 -17.31 -12.16 -11.15
C GLU A 114 -18.00 -10.90 -11.66
N GLY A 115 -18.21 -10.85 -12.99
CA GLY A 115 -19.13 -9.93 -13.61
C GLY A 115 -20.55 -10.48 -13.61
N SER A 116 -21.48 -9.76 -14.25
CA SER A 116 -22.84 -10.24 -14.44
C SER A 116 -23.27 -10.08 -15.89
N VAL A 117 -24.23 -10.90 -16.30
CA VAL A 117 -24.90 -10.83 -17.59
C VAL A 117 -26.40 -10.77 -17.35
N ALA A 118 -27.10 -9.84 -17.99
CA ALA A 118 -28.54 -9.73 -17.96
C ALA A 118 -29.10 -9.69 -19.39
N GLU A 119 -30.15 -10.45 -19.68
CA GLU A 119 -30.92 -10.33 -20.90
C GLU A 119 -31.87 -9.13 -20.77
N ILE A 120 -31.76 -8.18 -21.73
CA ILE A 120 -32.65 -7.01 -21.81
C ILE A 120 -33.82 -7.28 -22.73
N SER A 121 -33.54 -7.96 -23.84
CA SER A 121 -34.53 -8.40 -24.82
C SER A 121 -34.01 -9.65 -25.55
N ASN A 122 -34.84 -10.24 -26.40
CA ASN A 122 -34.46 -11.46 -27.15
C ASN A 122 -33.16 -11.37 -27.94
N ASN A 123 -32.67 -10.17 -28.22
CA ASN A 123 -31.47 -9.92 -29.03
C ASN A 123 -30.45 -9.00 -28.34
N GLU A 124 -30.66 -8.63 -27.07
CA GLU A 124 -29.81 -7.67 -26.36
C GLU A 124 -29.42 -8.20 -24.98
N TYR A 125 -28.12 -8.16 -24.69
CA TYR A 125 -27.54 -8.55 -23.42
C TYR A 125 -26.71 -7.41 -22.82
N SER A 126 -26.81 -7.21 -21.52
CA SER A 126 -25.97 -6.30 -20.76
C SER A 126 -24.89 -7.10 -20.03
N TYR A 127 -23.63 -6.66 -20.14
CA TYR A 127 -22.49 -7.23 -19.43
C TYR A 127 -21.99 -6.20 -18.43
N HIS A 128 -21.82 -6.61 -17.16
CA HIS A 128 -21.14 -5.81 -16.13
C HIS A 128 -19.79 -6.42 -15.87
N ILE A 129 -18.74 -5.69 -16.19
CA ILE A 129 -17.34 -6.12 -16.01
C ILE A 129 -16.67 -5.07 -15.14
N PRO A 130 -16.12 -5.44 -13.95
CA PRO A 130 -15.32 -4.55 -13.12
C PRO A 130 -14.04 -4.12 -13.85
N GLU A 131 -13.74 -2.81 -13.83
CA GLU A 131 -12.54 -2.24 -14.40
C GLU A 131 -11.81 -1.39 -13.34
N PRO A 132 -10.46 -1.29 -13.38
CA PRO A 132 -9.73 -0.41 -12.50
C PRO A 132 -10.06 1.06 -12.78
N LEU A 133 -10.12 1.88 -11.72
CA LEU A 133 -10.33 3.33 -11.85
C LEU A 133 -9.12 4.05 -12.48
N GLY A 134 -7.93 3.48 -12.33
CA GLY A 134 -6.69 4.06 -12.84
C GLY A 134 -5.68 4.35 -11.73
N VAL A 135 -5.39 5.62 -11.49
CA VAL A 135 -4.52 6.07 -10.41
C VAL A 135 -5.38 6.61 -9.26
N VAL A 136 -5.16 6.11 -8.06
CA VAL A 136 -5.90 6.50 -6.86
C VAL A 136 -4.99 7.11 -5.80
N GLY A 137 -5.39 8.26 -5.25
CA GLY A 137 -4.72 8.89 -4.11
C GLY A 137 -5.23 8.30 -2.80
N GLN A 138 -4.34 8.00 -1.87
CA GLN A 138 -4.68 7.46 -0.55
C GLN A 138 -3.98 8.25 0.55
N ILE A 139 -4.74 8.67 1.56
CA ILE A 139 -4.24 9.37 2.74
C ILE A 139 -4.61 8.53 3.95
N ILE A 140 -3.63 8.24 4.81
CA ILE A 140 -3.81 7.38 5.99
C ILE A 140 -3.47 8.13 7.28
N PRO A 141 -4.15 7.79 8.40
CA PRO A 141 -3.87 8.34 9.71
C PRO A 141 -2.69 7.66 10.40
N TRP A 142 -2.32 8.20 11.56
CA TRP A 142 -1.16 7.80 12.35
C TRP A 142 -1.39 6.62 13.30
N ASN A 143 -2.63 6.30 13.64
CA ASN A 143 -2.95 5.38 14.75
C ASN A 143 -2.74 3.89 14.44
N PHE A 144 -2.75 3.50 13.16
CA PHE A 144 -2.44 2.16 12.66
C PHE A 144 -1.70 2.29 11.32
N PRO A 145 -0.44 2.77 11.29
CA PRO A 145 0.20 3.16 10.05
C PRO A 145 0.19 2.07 8.98
N LEU A 146 0.80 0.93 9.27
CA LEU A 146 0.93 -0.16 8.31
C LEU A 146 -0.39 -0.87 8.01
N LEU A 147 -1.23 -1.05 9.03
CA LEU A 147 -2.54 -1.69 8.85
C LEU A 147 -3.48 -0.83 8.01
N MET A 148 -3.53 0.48 8.24
CA MET A 148 -4.33 1.41 7.44
C MET A 148 -3.82 1.53 6.00
N ALA A 149 -2.50 1.48 5.80
CA ALA A 149 -1.93 1.37 4.46
C ALA A 149 -2.39 0.09 3.76
N THR A 150 -2.33 -1.04 4.44
CA THR A 150 -2.75 -2.34 3.91
C THR A 150 -4.23 -2.34 3.51
N TRP A 151 -5.12 -1.83 4.36
CA TRP A 151 -6.56 -1.77 4.06
C TRP A 151 -6.91 -0.97 2.81
N LYS A 152 -6.01 -0.10 2.37
CA LYS A 152 -6.19 0.72 1.18
C LYS A 152 -5.38 0.20 -0.01
N LEU A 153 -4.13 -0.20 0.20
CA LEU A 153 -3.25 -0.68 -0.86
C LEU A 153 -3.72 -2.03 -1.43
N ALA A 154 -4.02 -2.99 -0.54
CA ALA A 154 -4.33 -4.35 -0.97
C ALA A 154 -5.56 -4.42 -1.90
N PRO A 155 -6.74 -3.85 -1.57
CA PRO A 155 -7.88 -3.85 -2.47
C PRO A 155 -7.65 -3.03 -3.74
N ALA A 156 -6.96 -1.88 -3.66
CA ALA A 156 -6.69 -1.04 -4.82
C ALA A 156 -5.79 -1.73 -5.83
N LEU A 157 -4.69 -2.35 -5.37
CA LEU A 157 -3.78 -3.10 -6.23
C LEU A 157 -4.44 -4.39 -6.76
N ALA A 158 -5.22 -5.08 -5.94
CA ALA A 158 -6.00 -6.25 -6.36
C ALA A 158 -6.91 -5.89 -7.54
N ALA A 159 -7.63 -4.77 -7.47
CA ALA A 159 -8.51 -4.29 -8.53
C ALA A 159 -7.75 -3.75 -9.77
N GLY A 160 -6.40 -3.71 -9.76
CA GLY A 160 -5.59 -3.26 -10.89
C GLY A 160 -5.32 -1.75 -10.93
N ASN A 161 -5.58 -1.03 -9.84
CA ASN A 161 -5.25 0.39 -9.73
C ASN A 161 -3.77 0.60 -9.39
N CYS A 162 -3.20 1.72 -9.83
CA CYS A 162 -1.97 2.26 -9.27
C CYS A 162 -2.29 3.22 -8.12
N VAL A 163 -1.38 3.35 -7.16
CA VAL A 163 -1.65 4.09 -5.92
C VAL A 163 -0.55 5.11 -5.65
N VAL A 164 -0.96 6.32 -5.28
CA VAL A 164 -0.12 7.32 -4.62
C VAL A 164 -0.56 7.41 -3.17
N LEU A 165 0.28 6.91 -2.25
CA LEU A 165 -0.02 6.85 -0.82
C LEU A 165 0.72 7.97 -0.06
N LYS A 166 -0.04 8.75 0.72
CA LYS A 166 0.51 9.73 1.67
C LYS A 166 0.33 9.19 3.10
N PRO A 167 1.40 8.79 3.80
CA PRO A 167 1.34 8.44 5.21
C PRO A 167 1.11 9.68 6.08
N ALA A 168 0.75 9.47 7.34
CA ALA A 168 0.76 10.55 8.32
C ALA A 168 2.21 11.04 8.55
N GLU A 169 2.39 12.34 8.77
CA GLU A 169 3.70 12.95 8.97
C GLU A 169 4.42 12.38 10.20
N GLN A 170 3.64 11.98 11.20
CA GLN A 170 4.15 11.49 12.48
C GLN A 170 4.58 10.02 12.45
N THR A 171 4.09 9.24 11.47
CA THR A 171 4.29 7.78 11.44
C THR A 171 4.55 7.23 10.02
N PRO A 172 5.59 7.69 9.33
CA PRO A 172 5.91 7.23 7.98
C PRO A 172 6.87 6.04 7.94
N ALA A 173 7.58 5.72 9.03
CA ALA A 173 8.75 4.85 8.99
C ALA A 173 8.41 3.41 8.60
N SER A 174 7.36 2.80 9.16
CA SER A 174 6.97 1.43 8.83
C SER A 174 6.52 1.29 7.38
N ILE A 175 5.88 2.32 6.82
CA ILE A 175 5.45 2.34 5.41
C ILE A 175 6.64 2.48 4.48
N MET A 176 7.60 3.37 4.80
CA MET A 176 8.84 3.50 4.03
C MET A 176 9.62 2.18 4.00
N LEU A 177 9.72 1.52 5.16
CA LEU A 177 10.34 0.21 5.27
C LEU A 177 9.60 -0.86 4.44
N LEU A 178 8.27 -0.85 4.46
CA LEU A 178 7.48 -1.75 3.60
C LEU A 178 7.82 -1.51 2.12
N MET A 179 7.90 -0.25 1.68
CA MET A 179 8.22 0.07 0.27
C MET A 179 9.61 -0.43 -0.12
N GLU A 180 10.58 -0.37 0.79
CA GLU A 180 11.93 -0.95 0.55
C GLU A 180 11.86 -2.48 0.42
N LEU A 181 11.11 -3.14 1.29
CA LEU A 181 10.98 -4.61 1.31
C LEU A 181 10.29 -5.17 0.05
N ILE A 182 9.38 -4.42 -0.56
CA ILE A 182 8.61 -4.87 -1.73
C ILE A 182 9.06 -4.22 -3.05
N GLY A 183 10.10 -3.42 -3.03
CA GLY A 183 10.55 -2.64 -4.20
C GLY A 183 11.07 -3.49 -5.37
N ASP A 184 11.33 -4.77 -5.15
CA ASP A 184 11.80 -5.75 -6.14
C ASP A 184 10.67 -6.62 -6.76
N LEU A 185 9.42 -6.42 -6.37
CA LEU A 185 8.25 -7.22 -6.79
C LEU A 185 7.51 -6.73 -8.05
#